data_9ab4cc62689079735d89b45a8e3efcff
#
_entry.id   9ab4cc62689079735d89b45a8e3efcff
#
_cell.length_a   1.000
_cell.length_b   1.000
_cell.length_c   1.000
_cell.angle_alpha   90.00
_cell.angle_beta   90.00
_cell.angle_gamma   90.00
#
_symmetry.space_group_name_H-M   'P 1'
#
loop_
_entity.id
_entity.type
_entity.pdbx_description
1 polymer ?
#
loop_
_entity_poly.entity_id
_entity_poly.type
_entity_poly.pdbx_seq_one_letter_code
_entity_poly.pdbx_strand_id
1 'polypeptide(L)'
;PLSDVNAAAAGETLELVRHCAAVIDCLSVAPAPALKAGGLGIRELKRITKVTGLDEKQVSLLVELLAAASLISSGTPDPLPSNDSGEDYWAPTSAVEGWVVATPSARWHAIASSWLDLQRAPWLIGMRDPNDKPVAALSEEVRSPAAPRDRRAILDYLAGLGPGTATTPTEVSRGLAWQRPRAAARFSPRPVQRMLDEATTLGIVARGALSSPGRALLHGGDAEAAMRQALPTPVDHILLQADLTLVAPGPLEPDLHDRIQLVADVESAGAASMYRITEHSLRRALDVGMSAAELHSLFSVHSRTPVPQGLSYLIDDVARRHGRLRAGVASSFVRCEDPALLAEVLTSAAAEQLGLRALAPTVAISQASLVEVMNVLGTAGFAPAGEDANGAIVDLRSRGARVPLRRTRANFRNPAVPTDDQLGRLVTELRAGDRASKTSGQQVRSDGTRATGTATLALLQTAVKVKRSVTIGYVDAQGTASQRVVDPVGIGGGQLDAFDPATGEIRRFTLHRITSVALV
;
A
#
# COMPACT_ATOMS: atom_id res chain seq x y z
N PRO A 1 28.89 8.50 -11.28
CA PRO A 1 29.05 9.03 -9.90
C PRO A 1 27.81 8.75 -9.03
N LEU A 2 27.97 8.65 -7.74
CA LEU A 2 26.86 8.43 -6.79
C LEU A 2 25.86 9.59 -6.83
N SER A 3 26.31 10.81 -7.08
CA SER A 3 25.45 11.99 -7.28
C SER A 3 24.39 11.78 -8.36
N ASP A 4 24.79 11.20 -9.50
CA ASP A 4 23.88 10.96 -10.64
C ASP A 4 22.89 9.82 -10.33
N VAL A 5 23.32 8.83 -9.56
CA VAL A 5 22.45 7.76 -9.05
C VAL A 5 21.40 8.35 -8.11
N ASN A 6 21.83 9.21 -7.18
CA ASN A 6 20.92 9.85 -6.22
C ASN A 6 19.93 10.82 -6.92
N ALA A 7 20.40 11.59 -7.90
CA ALA A 7 19.53 12.48 -8.66
C ALA A 7 18.48 11.70 -9.49
N ALA A 8 18.89 10.59 -10.11
CA ALA A 8 17.94 9.72 -10.82
C ALA A 8 16.95 9.07 -9.83
N ALA A 9 17.41 8.59 -8.68
CA ALA A 9 16.55 8.03 -7.62
C ALA A 9 15.54 9.06 -7.09
N ALA A 10 15.95 10.31 -6.96
CA ALA A 10 15.07 11.41 -6.57
C ALA A 10 13.97 11.67 -7.62
N GLY A 11 14.31 11.60 -8.91
CA GLY A 11 13.34 11.70 -10.01
C GLY A 11 12.28 10.59 -9.93
N GLU A 12 12.70 9.32 -9.78
CA GLU A 12 11.79 8.18 -9.62
C GLU A 12 10.91 8.33 -8.38
N THR A 13 11.46 8.86 -7.29
CA THR A 13 10.71 9.12 -6.04
C THR A 13 9.57 10.13 -6.25
N LEU A 14 9.83 11.24 -6.95
CA LEU A 14 8.79 12.24 -7.24
C LEU A 14 7.67 11.66 -8.11
N GLU A 15 8.04 10.87 -9.13
CA GLU A 15 7.08 10.16 -9.97
C GLU A 15 6.27 9.13 -9.16
N LEU A 16 6.93 8.34 -8.33
CA LEU A 16 6.27 7.36 -7.46
C LEU A 16 5.22 8.02 -6.57
N VAL A 17 5.58 9.09 -5.87
CA VAL A 17 4.68 9.81 -4.95
C VAL A 17 3.48 10.39 -5.70
N ARG A 18 3.70 10.96 -6.89
CA ARG A 18 2.65 11.48 -7.77
C ARG A 18 1.71 10.36 -8.24
N HIS A 19 2.26 9.24 -8.69
CA HIS A 19 1.47 8.09 -9.15
C HIS A 19 0.66 7.46 -8.02
N CYS A 20 1.23 7.34 -6.81
CA CYS A 20 0.51 6.89 -5.63
C CYS A 20 -0.68 7.82 -5.33
N ALA A 21 -0.49 9.13 -5.36
CA ALA A 21 -1.57 10.10 -5.16
C ALA A 21 -2.67 9.93 -6.20
N ALA A 22 -2.33 9.79 -7.49
CA ALA A 22 -3.32 9.60 -8.56
C ALA A 22 -4.16 8.31 -8.37
N VAL A 23 -3.56 7.21 -7.91
CA VAL A 23 -4.30 5.97 -7.60
C VAL A 23 -5.21 6.16 -6.37
N ILE A 24 -4.73 6.83 -5.33
CA ILE A 24 -5.51 7.17 -4.14
C ILE A 24 -6.72 8.02 -4.53
N ASP A 25 -6.54 9.06 -5.32
CA ASP A 25 -7.62 9.95 -5.77
C ASP A 25 -8.65 9.19 -6.61
N CYS A 26 -8.20 8.35 -7.53
CA CYS A 26 -9.06 7.50 -8.34
C CYS A 26 -9.96 6.60 -7.47
N LEU A 27 -9.39 5.98 -6.44
CA LEU A 27 -10.13 5.11 -5.50
C LEU A 27 -10.97 5.90 -4.49
N SER A 28 -10.59 7.15 -4.18
CA SER A 28 -11.39 8.06 -3.34
C SER A 28 -12.69 8.45 -4.00
N VAL A 29 -12.61 8.79 -5.29
CA VAL A 29 -13.78 9.21 -6.08
C VAL A 29 -14.70 8.02 -6.40
N ALA A 30 -14.09 6.88 -6.74
CA ALA A 30 -14.82 5.67 -7.11
C ALA A 30 -14.15 4.43 -6.48
N PRO A 31 -14.56 4.03 -5.27
CA PRO A 31 -14.11 2.80 -4.64
C PRO A 31 -14.28 1.58 -5.55
N ALA A 32 -13.33 0.68 -5.55
CA ALA A 32 -13.33 -0.49 -6.42
C ALA A 32 -13.93 -1.69 -5.68
N PRO A 33 -14.99 -2.35 -6.20
CA PRO A 33 -15.54 -3.56 -5.59
C PRO A 33 -14.47 -4.63 -5.43
N ALA A 34 -14.37 -5.20 -4.23
CA ALA A 34 -13.49 -6.32 -3.96
C ALA A 34 -14.06 -7.60 -4.57
N LEU A 35 -13.19 -8.48 -5.06
CA LEU A 35 -13.61 -9.83 -5.44
C LEU A 35 -14.03 -10.61 -4.18
N LYS A 36 -14.89 -11.61 -4.34
CA LYS A 36 -15.31 -12.50 -3.22
C LYS A 36 -14.12 -13.15 -2.49
N ALA A 37 -13.01 -13.37 -3.20
CA ALA A 37 -11.74 -13.84 -2.64
C ALA A 37 -10.84 -12.71 -2.06
N GLY A 38 -11.33 -11.46 -2.01
CA GLY A 38 -10.64 -10.33 -1.41
C GLY A 38 -9.72 -9.52 -2.33
N GLY A 39 -9.48 -9.96 -3.56
CA GLY A 39 -8.61 -9.28 -4.52
C GLY A 39 -9.27 -8.13 -5.27
N LEU A 40 -8.48 -7.40 -6.06
CA LEU A 40 -8.93 -6.36 -6.99
C LEU A 40 -9.09 -6.96 -8.39
N GLY A 41 -10.31 -6.89 -8.94
CA GLY A 41 -10.61 -7.48 -10.25
C GLY A 41 -9.88 -6.76 -11.40
N ILE A 42 -9.58 -7.52 -12.47
CA ILE A 42 -8.89 -6.99 -13.67
C ILE A 42 -9.65 -5.83 -14.30
N ARG A 43 -10.98 -5.86 -14.27
CA ARG A 43 -11.81 -4.77 -14.79
C ARG A 43 -11.53 -3.45 -14.04
N GLU A 44 -11.45 -3.53 -12.72
CA GLU A 44 -11.14 -2.38 -11.88
C GLU A 44 -9.69 -1.91 -12.04
N LEU A 45 -8.74 -2.84 -12.16
CA LEU A 45 -7.35 -2.53 -12.48
C LEU A 45 -7.26 -1.72 -13.79
N LYS A 46 -7.97 -2.15 -14.85
CA LYS A 46 -8.04 -1.44 -16.12
C LYS A 46 -8.74 -0.07 -16.01
N ARG A 47 -9.75 0.05 -15.15
CA ARG A 47 -10.39 1.34 -14.87
C ARG A 47 -9.40 2.33 -14.27
N ILE A 48 -8.66 1.89 -13.25
CA ILE A 48 -7.62 2.70 -12.60
C ILE A 48 -6.55 3.10 -13.63
N THR A 49 -6.04 2.16 -14.43
CA THR A 49 -5.10 2.40 -15.55
C THR A 49 -5.62 3.50 -16.49
N LYS A 50 -6.88 3.40 -16.90
CA LYS A 50 -7.49 4.39 -17.81
C LYS A 50 -7.63 5.78 -17.18
N VAL A 51 -8.03 5.84 -15.91
CA VAL A 51 -8.25 7.12 -15.20
C VAL A 51 -6.93 7.81 -14.87
N THR A 52 -5.94 7.04 -14.43
CA THR A 52 -4.63 7.59 -14.02
C THR A 52 -3.67 7.82 -15.19
N GLY A 53 -3.92 7.20 -16.35
CA GLY A 53 -2.99 7.22 -17.50
C GLY A 53 -1.73 6.38 -17.31
N LEU A 54 -1.65 5.59 -16.23
CA LEU A 54 -0.52 4.71 -15.93
C LEU A 54 -0.67 3.38 -16.68
N ASP A 55 0.43 2.65 -16.86
CA ASP A 55 0.35 1.31 -17.42
C ASP A 55 -0.11 0.26 -16.37
N GLU A 56 -0.55 -0.91 -16.85
CA GLU A 56 -1.11 -1.96 -16.00
C GLU A 56 -0.08 -2.52 -15.00
N LYS A 57 1.20 -2.56 -15.36
CA LYS A 57 2.27 -3.04 -14.46
C LYS A 57 2.54 -2.04 -13.35
N GLN A 58 2.55 -0.75 -13.68
CA GLN A 58 2.69 0.33 -12.70
C GLN A 58 1.53 0.30 -11.72
N VAL A 59 0.28 0.27 -12.20
CA VAL A 59 -0.89 0.21 -11.33
C VAL A 59 -0.87 -1.04 -10.46
N SER A 60 -0.48 -2.20 -11.00
CA SER A 60 -0.35 -3.46 -10.25
C SER A 60 0.63 -3.34 -9.09
N LEU A 61 1.80 -2.74 -9.32
CA LEU A 61 2.78 -2.50 -8.27
C LEU A 61 2.23 -1.51 -7.23
N LEU A 62 1.66 -0.39 -7.69
CA LEU A 62 1.20 0.69 -6.81
C LEU A 62 0.09 0.24 -5.85
N VAL A 63 -0.91 -0.51 -6.32
CA VAL A 63 -1.98 -1.00 -5.43
C VAL A 63 -1.46 -1.95 -4.35
N GLU A 64 -0.49 -2.81 -4.67
CA GLU A 64 0.17 -3.67 -3.70
C GLU A 64 0.98 -2.87 -2.66
N LEU A 65 1.69 -1.84 -3.10
CA LEU A 65 2.46 -0.94 -2.23
C LEU A 65 1.56 -0.11 -1.32
N LEU A 66 0.49 0.46 -1.87
CA LEU A 66 -0.48 1.27 -1.12
C LEU A 66 -1.20 0.43 -0.07
N ALA A 67 -1.57 -0.81 -0.41
CA ALA A 67 -2.15 -1.75 0.56
C ALA A 67 -1.14 -2.14 1.65
N ALA A 68 0.12 -2.41 1.28
CA ALA A 68 1.18 -2.71 2.24
C ALA A 68 1.46 -1.56 3.19
N ALA A 69 1.41 -0.32 2.69
CA ALA A 69 1.56 0.90 3.48
C ALA A 69 0.28 1.26 4.26
N SER A 70 -0.77 0.44 4.17
CA SER A 70 -2.09 0.70 4.80
C SER A 70 -2.76 1.99 4.32
N LEU A 71 -2.40 2.48 3.15
CA LEU A 71 -3.01 3.67 2.54
C LEU A 71 -4.31 3.32 1.79
N ILE A 72 -4.48 2.07 1.34
CA ILE A 72 -5.73 1.53 0.86
C ILE A 72 -6.05 0.24 1.61
N SER A 73 -7.34 -0.07 1.75
CA SER A 73 -7.80 -1.31 2.38
C SER A 73 -9.14 -1.74 1.80
N SER A 74 -9.47 -3.03 1.94
CA SER A 74 -10.82 -3.51 1.66
C SER A 74 -11.72 -3.32 2.86
N GLY A 75 -12.96 -2.93 2.62
CA GLY A 75 -13.98 -2.75 3.65
C GLY A 75 -15.17 -1.97 3.12
N THR A 76 -16.05 -1.57 4.02
CA THR A 76 -17.20 -0.72 3.71
C THR A 76 -16.77 0.75 3.76
N PRO A 77 -16.76 1.48 2.64
CA PRO A 77 -16.37 2.89 2.64
C PRO A 77 -17.50 3.77 3.21
N ASP A 78 -17.12 4.94 3.72
CA ASP A 78 -18.02 6.00 4.12
C ASP A 78 -17.61 7.30 3.37
N PRO A 79 -18.51 7.90 2.55
CA PRO A 79 -19.86 7.46 2.21
C PRO A 79 -19.87 6.18 1.35
N LEU A 80 -20.98 5.44 1.42
CA LEU A 80 -21.22 4.28 0.56
C LEU A 80 -21.32 4.71 -0.92
N PRO A 81 -20.81 3.90 -1.86
CA PRO A 81 -21.05 4.13 -3.29
C PRO A 81 -22.55 4.10 -3.61
N SER A 82 -23.00 4.94 -4.56
CA SER A 82 -24.40 5.01 -4.98
C SER A 82 -24.96 3.69 -5.52
N ASN A 83 -24.11 2.79 -6.02
CA ASN A 83 -24.46 1.45 -6.51
C ASN A 83 -23.90 0.38 -5.55
N ASP A 84 -24.20 0.51 -4.26
CA ASP A 84 -23.73 -0.47 -3.28
C ASP A 84 -24.27 -1.88 -3.59
N SER A 85 -23.35 -2.84 -3.69
CA SER A 85 -23.67 -4.26 -3.90
C SER A 85 -23.68 -5.06 -2.60
N GLY A 86 -23.44 -4.41 -1.46
CA GLY A 86 -23.30 -5.07 -0.15
C GLY A 86 -22.00 -5.86 0.01
N GLU A 87 -21.04 -5.66 -0.89
CA GLU A 87 -19.70 -6.27 -0.86
C GLU A 87 -18.68 -5.26 -0.30
N ASP A 88 -17.51 -5.75 0.11
CA ASP A 88 -16.38 -4.88 0.48
C ASP A 88 -15.82 -4.16 -0.76
N TYR A 89 -15.26 -2.99 -0.55
CA TYR A 89 -14.61 -2.17 -1.58
C TYR A 89 -13.17 -1.89 -1.21
N TRP A 90 -12.29 -1.84 -2.19
CA TRP A 90 -10.96 -1.25 -2.05
C TRP A 90 -11.06 0.26 -2.13
N ALA A 91 -10.69 0.94 -1.07
CA ALA A 91 -10.73 2.40 -0.97
C ALA A 91 -9.57 2.91 -0.08
N PRO A 92 -9.22 4.20 -0.18
CA PRO A 92 -8.24 4.82 0.71
C PRO A 92 -8.68 4.74 2.17
N THR A 93 -7.70 4.60 3.05
CA THR A 93 -7.91 4.63 4.50
C THR A 93 -7.76 6.06 5.03
N SER A 94 -8.10 6.28 6.30
CA SER A 94 -7.84 7.56 7.00
C SER A 94 -6.34 7.91 7.11
N ALA A 95 -5.42 6.93 6.96
CA ALA A 95 -3.99 7.17 6.96
C ALA A 95 -3.51 8.04 5.78
N VAL A 96 -4.29 8.09 4.70
CA VAL A 96 -4.01 8.93 3.51
C VAL A 96 -3.93 10.41 3.88
N GLU A 97 -4.73 10.89 4.82
CA GLU A 97 -4.75 12.30 5.22
C GLU A 97 -3.39 12.77 5.73
N GLY A 98 -2.76 11.97 6.61
CA GLY A 98 -1.42 12.27 7.10
C GLY A 98 -0.34 12.07 6.02
N TRP A 99 -0.52 11.10 5.13
CA TRP A 99 0.43 10.84 4.06
C TRP A 99 0.44 11.96 3.00
N VAL A 100 -0.72 12.50 2.64
CA VAL A 100 -0.84 13.56 1.61
C VAL A 100 -0.16 14.86 2.06
N VAL A 101 -0.24 15.21 3.34
CA VAL A 101 0.39 16.44 3.86
C VAL A 101 1.87 16.26 4.22
N ALA A 102 2.38 15.04 4.20
CA ALA A 102 3.78 14.76 4.51
C ALA A 102 4.73 15.20 3.38
N THR A 103 6.00 15.40 3.70
CA THR A 103 7.04 15.74 2.72
C THR A 103 7.22 14.61 1.69
N PRO A 104 7.70 14.89 0.46
CA PRO A 104 7.95 13.85 -0.53
C PRO A 104 8.89 12.75 -0.03
N SER A 105 9.90 13.07 0.77
CA SER A 105 10.81 12.10 1.40
C SER A 105 10.09 11.19 2.41
N ALA A 106 9.20 11.75 3.22
CA ALA A 106 8.41 10.98 4.19
C ALA A 106 7.38 10.09 3.49
N ARG A 107 6.70 10.61 2.45
CA ARG A 107 5.77 9.82 1.60
C ARG A 107 6.50 8.64 0.96
N TRP A 108 7.67 8.90 0.39
CA TRP A 108 8.52 7.86 -0.20
C TRP A 108 8.95 6.82 0.85
N HIS A 109 9.42 7.27 2.02
CA HIS A 109 9.89 6.39 3.07
C HIS A 109 8.82 5.40 3.52
N ALA A 110 7.57 5.84 3.67
CA ALA A 110 6.44 4.98 4.01
C ALA A 110 6.22 3.86 2.97
N ILE A 111 6.27 4.20 1.68
CA ILE A 111 6.09 3.23 0.58
C ILE A 111 7.30 2.31 0.45
N ALA A 112 8.52 2.86 0.46
CA ALA A 112 9.76 2.10 0.28
C ALA A 112 10.01 1.11 1.42
N SER A 113 9.72 1.50 2.67
CA SER A 113 9.80 0.61 3.83
C SER A 113 8.79 -0.53 3.73
N SER A 114 7.56 -0.22 3.31
CA SER A 114 6.52 -1.23 3.11
C SER A 114 6.89 -2.23 2.01
N TRP A 115 7.53 -1.78 0.91
CA TRP A 115 8.02 -2.66 -0.15
C TRP A 115 9.11 -3.60 0.33
N LEU A 116 10.05 -3.11 1.14
CA LEU A 116 11.16 -3.93 1.63
C LEU A 116 10.67 -5.15 2.41
N ASP A 117 9.54 -5.00 3.12
CA ASP A 117 8.91 -6.06 3.93
C ASP A 117 7.72 -6.75 3.24
N LEU A 118 7.38 -6.35 2.03
CA LEU A 118 6.23 -6.85 1.28
C LEU A 118 6.39 -8.33 0.92
N GLN A 119 5.60 -9.20 1.55
CA GLN A 119 5.57 -10.65 1.30
C GLN A 119 4.71 -11.01 0.08
N ARG A 120 4.83 -10.24 -1.00
CA ARG A 120 4.04 -10.39 -2.21
C ARG A 120 4.92 -10.16 -3.44
N ALA A 121 4.50 -10.66 -4.59
CA ALA A 121 5.20 -10.60 -5.86
C ALA A 121 4.31 -9.92 -6.92
N PRO A 122 4.25 -8.57 -6.97
CA PRO A 122 3.37 -7.80 -7.85
C PRO A 122 3.46 -8.20 -9.33
N TRP A 123 4.61 -8.68 -9.78
CA TRP A 123 4.81 -9.13 -11.15
C TRP A 123 4.02 -10.38 -11.56
N LEU A 124 3.39 -11.09 -10.59
CA LEU A 124 2.51 -12.22 -10.87
C LEU A 124 1.13 -11.78 -11.36
N ILE A 125 0.74 -10.53 -11.07
CA ILE A 125 -0.57 -9.98 -11.45
C ILE A 125 -0.73 -10.03 -12.97
N GLY A 126 -1.88 -10.53 -13.41
CA GLY A 126 -2.20 -10.72 -14.83
C GLY A 126 -1.61 -12.00 -15.45
N MET A 127 -0.68 -12.69 -14.77
CA MET A 127 -0.22 -14.03 -15.21
C MET A 127 -1.34 -15.05 -15.02
N ARG A 128 -1.23 -16.21 -15.70
CA ARG A 128 -2.19 -17.29 -15.56
C ARG A 128 -1.83 -18.19 -14.38
N ASP A 129 -2.82 -18.48 -13.53
CA ASP A 129 -2.71 -19.47 -12.46
C ASP A 129 -2.82 -20.91 -13.04
N PRO A 130 -2.64 -21.97 -12.23
CA PRO A 130 -2.79 -23.36 -12.70
C PRO A 130 -4.17 -23.70 -13.27
N ASN A 131 -5.20 -22.91 -12.99
CA ASN A 131 -6.56 -23.06 -13.50
C ASN A 131 -6.84 -22.19 -14.72
N ASP A 132 -5.79 -21.65 -15.34
CA ASP A 132 -5.84 -20.73 -16.50
C ASP A 132 -6.60 -19.41 -16.21
N LYS A 133 -6.72 -19.03 -14.94
CA LYS A 133 -7.32 -17.76 -14.53
C LYS A 133 -6.23 -16.70 -14.34
N PRO A 134 -6.49 -15.46 -14.72
CA PRO A 134 -5.52 -14.39 -14.48
C PRO A 134 -5.43 -14.07 -12.99
N VAL A 135 -4.22 -13.99 -12.45
CA VAL A 135 -3.93 -13.63 -11.08
C VAL A 135 -4.38 -12.19 -10.84
N ALA A 136 -5.26 -11.99 -9.87
CA ALA A 136 -5.78 -10.68 -9.51
C ALA A 136 -4.82 -9.93 -8.56
N ALA A 137 -4.78 -8.61 -8.67
CA ALA A 137 -4.07 -7.78 -7.70
C ALA A 137 -4.70 -7.94 -6.30
N LEU A 138 -3.90 -7.79 -5.27
CA LEU A 138 -4.32 -7.88 -3.87
C LEU A 138 -4.91 -9.25 -3.46
N SER A 139 -4.80 -10.26 -4.32
CA SER A 139 -5.26 -11.64 -4.06
C SER A 139 -4.19 -12.46 -3.33
N GLU A 140 -4.57 -13.62 -2.78
CA GLU A 140 -3.63 -14.52 -2.09
C GLU A 140 -2.61 -15.15 -3.06
N GLU A 141 -2.95 -15.28 -4.34
CA GLU A 141 -2.07 -15.85 -5.38
C GLU A 141 -0.80 -15.01 -5.61
N VAL A 142 -0.84 -13.73 -5.27
CA VAL A 142 0.34 -12.83 -5.35
C VAL A 142 1.29 -13.04 -4.17
N ARG A 143 0.91 -13.81 -3.15
CA ARG A 143 1.69 -14.00 -1.93
C ARG A 143 3.03 -14.70 -2.20
N SER A 144 4.10 -14.11 -1.69
CA SER A 144 5.48 -14.62 -1.78
C SER A 144 6.25 -14.35 -0.48
N PRO A 145 6.15 -15.25 0.52
CA PRO A 145 6.78 -15.04 1.84
C PRO A 145 8.30 -14.88 1.79
N ALA A 146 8.94 -15.34 0.72
CA ALA A 146 10.38 -15.23 0.54
C ALA A 146 10.82 -13.87 -0.04
N ALA A 147 9.90 -13.11 -0.64
CA ALA A 147 10.23 -11.87 -1.36
C ALA A 147 11.02 -10.85 -0.54
N PRO A 148 10.71 -10.55 0.74
CA PRO A 148 11.50 -9.59 1.53
C PRO A 148 12.97 -10.02 1.69
N ARG A 149 13.19 -11.30 1.94
CA ARG A 149 14.56 -11.85 2.06
C ARG A 149 15.30 -11.80 0.73
N ASP A 150 14.60 -12.06 -0.38
CA ASP A 150 15.21 -12.03 -1.70
C ASP A 150 15.54 -10.61 -2.13
N ARG A 151 14.66 -9.62 -1.85
CA ARG A 151 14.93 -8.20 -2.06
C ARG A 151 16.17 -7.75 -1.29
N ARG A 152 16.22 -8.06 0.01
CA ARG A 152 17.39 -7.72 0.83
C ARG A 152 18.66 -8.37 0.29
N ALA A 153 18.62 -9.63 -0.11
CA ALA A 153 19.79 -10.30 -0.67
C ALA A 153 20.31 -9.64 -1.96
N ILE A 154 19.41 -9.16 -2.83
CA ILE A 154 19.76 -8.42 -4.04
C ILE A 154 20.36 -7.06 -3.68
N LEU A 155 19.72 -6.33 -2.75
CA LEU A 155 20.19 -5.01 -2.34
C LEU A 155 21.53 -5.10 -1.57
N ASP A 156 21.72 -6.11 -0.72
CA ASP A 156 23.00 -6.40 -0.03
C ASP A 156 24.12 -6.67 -1.03
N TYR A 157 23.83 -7.42 -2.11
CA TYR A 157 24.79 -7.65 -3.17
C TYR A 157 25.21 -6.33 -3.84
N LEU A 158 24.24 -5.46 -4.18
CA LEU A 158 24.52 -4.14 -4.73
C LEU A 158 25.30 -3.25 -3.74
N ALA A 159 24.96 -3.33 -2.45
CA ALA A 159 25.65 -2.60 -1.40
C ALA A 159 27.13 -2.99 -1.31
N GLY A 160 27.43 -4.27 -1.53
CA GLY A 160 28.79 -4.81 -1.54
C GLY A 160 29.67 -4.36 -2.72
N LEU A 161 29.05 -3.90 -3.83
CA LEU A 161 29.79 -3.39 -4.99
C LEU A 161 30.39 -1.98 -4.77
N GLY A 162 30.02 -1.34 -3.68
CA GLY A 162 30.44 0.03 -3.38
C GLY A 162 29.52 1.11 -3.96
N PRO A 163 29.63 2.35 -3.42
CA PRO A 163 28.77 3.46 -3.82
C PRO A 163 28.92 3.83 -5.30
N GLY A 164 27.80 3.99 -6.01
CA GLY A 164 27.77 4.42 -7.41
C GLY A 164 28.22 3.39 -8.43
N THR A 165 28.49 2.15 -8.01
CA THR A 165 28.87 1.06 -8.93
C THR A 165 27.62 0.47 -9.55
N ALA A 166 27.49 0.64 -10.87
CA ALA A 166 26.39 0.08 -11.64
C ALA A 166 26.65 -1.39 -12.00
N THR A 167 25.59 -2.18 -12.09
CA THR A 167 25.63 -3.58 -12.52
C THR A 167 24.35 -3.92 -13.29
N THR A 168 24.38 -5.04 -13.99
CA THR A 168 23.23 -5.55 -14.73
C THR A 168 22.51 -6.65 -13.94
N PRO A 169 21.21 -6.87 -14.17
CA PRO A 169 20.46 -7.97 -13.53
C PRO A 169 21.10 -9.35 -13.73
N THR A 170 21.74 -9.57 -14.88
CA THR A 170 22.46 -10.82 -15.19
C THR A 170 23.70 -10.99 -14.32
N GLU A 171 24.45 -9.93 -14.08
CA GLU A 171 25.63 -9.95 -13.18
C GLU A 171 25.20 -10.16 -11.72
N VAL A 172 24.14 -9.48 -11.26
CA VAL A 172 23.55 -9.70 -9.93
C VAL A 172 23.10 -11.16 -9.77
N SER A 173 22.39 -11.69 -10.75
CA SER A 173 21.95 -13.09 -10.76
C SER A 173 23.14 -14.06 -10.64
N ARG A 174 24.17 -13.86 -11.45
CA ARG A 174 25.38 -14.70 -11.43
C ARG A 174 26.12 -14.60 -10.09
N GLY A 175 26.29 -13.38 -9.56
CA GLY A 175 26.95 -13.15 -8.28
C GLY A 175 26.21 -13.79 -7.11
N LEU A 176 24.87 -13.65 -7.07
CA LEU A 176 24.05 -14.26 -6.02
C LEU A 176 24.02 -15.80 -6.14
N ALA A 177 23.97 -16.34 -7.35
CA ALA A 177 24.04 -17.79 -7.57
C ALA A 177 25.37 -18.37 -7.08
N TRP A 178 26.47 -17.63 -7.27
CA TRP A 178 27.79 -17.98 -6.74
C TRP A 178 27.83 -17.93 -5.21
N GLN A 179 27.35 -16.84 -4.60
CA GLN A 179 27.37 -16.65 -3.15
C GLN A 179 26.38 -17.60 -2.43
N ARG A 180 25.29 -17.97 -3.08
CA ARG A 180 24.17 -18.74 -2.50
C ARG A 180 23.75 -19.89 -3.42
N PRO A 181 24.60 -20.90 -3.66
CA PRO A 181 24.36 -21.93 -4.67
C PRO A 181 23.08 -22.73 -4.41
N ARG A 182 22.72 -22.96 -3.14
CA ARG A 182 21.47 -23.65 -2.77
C ARG A 182 20.19 -22.85 -3.10
N ALA A 183 20.31 -21.55 -3.28
CA ALA A 183 19.21 -20.65 -3.60
C ALA A 183 19.29 -20.11 -5.04
N ALA A 184 20.21 -20.61 -5.87
CA ALA A 184 20.52 -20.10 -7.21
C ALA A 184 19.27 -20.00 -8.11
N ALA A 185 18.37 -20.97 -8.05
CA ALA A 185 17.13 -20.97 -8.84
C ALA A 185 16.23 -19.76 -8.53
N ARG A 186 16.23 -19.28 -7.28
CA ARG A 186 15.45 -18.10 -6.85
C ARG A 186 16.03 -16.79 -7.38
N PHE A 187 17.33 -16.76 -7.61
CA PHE A 187 18.07 -15.61 -8.13
C PHE A 187 18.38 -15.76 -9.63
N SER A 188 17.57 -16.51 -10.36
CA SER A 188 17.67 -16.56 -11.82
C SER A 188 17.38 -15.17 -12.43
N PRO A 189 17.82 -14.89 -13.67
CA PRO A 189 17.80 -13.52 -14.22
C PRO A 189 16.42 -12.84 -14.22
N ARG A 190 15.35 -13.59 -14.50
CA ARG A 190 13.98 -13.03 -14.56
C ARG A 190 13.46 -12.53 -13.19
N PRO A 191 13.47 -13.31 -12.09
CA PRO A 191 13.12 -12.82 -10.76
C PRO A 191 13.98 -11.63 -10.32
N VAL A 192 15.29 -11.69 -10.54
CA VAL A 192 16.21 -10.58 -10.19
C VAL A 192 15.85 -9.32 -10.96
N GLN A 193 15.61 -9.41 -12.29
CA GLN A 193 15.18 -8.29 -13.10
C GLN A 193 13.90 -7.66 -12.55
N ARG A 194 12.87 -8.48 -12.22
CA ARG A 194 11.59 -7.99 -11.70
C ARG A 194 11.76 -7.21 -10.38
N MET A 195 12.56 -7.74 -9.46
CA MET A 195 12.83 -7.06 -8.18
C MET A 195 13.65 -5.78 -8.36
N LEU A 196 14.58 -5.75 -9.32
CA LEU A 196 15.34 -4.54 -9.65
C LEU A 196 14.46 -3.50 -10.35
N ASP A 197 13.52 -3.91 -11.22
CA ASP A 197 12.56 -3.01 -11.84
C ASP A 197 11.69 -2.33 -10.76
N GLU A 198 11.17 -3.10 -9.78
CA GLU A 198 10.46 -2.53 -8.63
C GLU A 198 11.34 -1.57 -7.83
N ALA A 199 12.56 -1.98 -7.49
CA ALA A 199 13.51 -1.15 -6.73
C ALA A 199 13.87 0.15 -7.48
N THR A 200 13.89 0.12 -8.82
CA THR A 200 14.11 1.29 -9.66
C THR A 200 12.91 2.23 -9.61
N THR A 201 11.70 1.71 -9.80
CA THR A 201 10.47 2.51 -9.67
C THR A 201 10.35 3.19 -8.29
N LEU A 202 10.91 2.57 -7.24
CA LEU A 202 10.95 3.15 -5.90
C LEU A 202 12.15 4.08 -5.65
N GLY A 203 13.04 4.30 -6.60
CA GLY A 203 14.25 5.12 -6.38
C GLY A 203 15.25 4.50 -5.37
N ILE A 204 15.07 3.23 -5.01
CA ILE A 204 16.02 2.47 -4.16
C ILE A 204 17.26 2.13 -4.98
N VAL A 205 17.06 1.75 -6.22
CA VAL A 205 18.10 1.53 -7.24
C VAL A 205 17.89 2.54 -8.37
N ALA A 206 18.95 3.11 -8.90
CA ALA A 206 18.90 3.95 -10.10
C ALA A 206 20.16 3.76 -10.92
N ARG A 207 20.03 3.80 -12.25
CA ARG A 207 21.15 3.58 -13.19
C ARG A 207 21.95 2.30 -12.90
N GLY A 208 21.27 1.25 -12.43
CA GLY A 208 21.88 -0.04 -12.08
C GLY A 208 22.70 -0.05 -10.78
N ALA A 209 22.64 1.00 -9.97
CA ALA A 209 23.38 1.12 -8.71
C ALA A 209 22.43 1.40 -7.53
N LEU A 210 22.84 0.98 -6.32
CA LEU A 210 22.10 1.27 -5.09
C LEU A 210 22.26 2.76 -4.73
N SER A 211 21.14 3.46 -4.57
CA SER A 211 21.12 4.87 -4.16
C SER A 211 21.50 5.04 -2.67
N SER A 212 21.89 6.26 -2.28
CA SER A 212 22.14 6.57 -0.86
C SER A 212 20.90 6.36 0.02
N PRO A 213 19.69 6.81 -0.39
CA PRO A 213 18.46 6.49 0.33
C PRO A 213 18.16 4.99 0.39
N GLY A 214 18.38 4.25 -0.71
CA GLY A 214 18.20 2.81 -0.76
C GLY A 214 19.17 2.08 0.18
N ARG A 215 20.41 2.53 0.28
CA ARG A 215 21.41 2.00 1.20
C ARG A 215 21.03 2.27 2.67
N ALA A 216 20.58 3.48 2.98
CA ALA A 216 20.10 3.82 4.32
C ALA A 216 18.88 2.98 4.71
N LEU A 217 17.91 2.81 3.79
CA LEU A 217 16.74 1.96 3.99
C LEU A 217 17.12 0.51 4.30
N LEU A 218 18.06 -0.06 3.54
CA LEU A 218 18.51 -1.45 3.70
C LEU A 218 19.16 -1.71 5.06
N HIS A 219 19.97 -0.78 5.54
CA HIS A 219 20.78 -0.94 6.76
C HIS A 219 20.15 -0.28 8.01
N GLY A 220 18.90 0.17 7.94
CA GLY A 220 18.19 0.78 9.08
C GLY A 220 18.71 2.16 9.47
N GLY A 221 19.36 2.86 8.53
CA GLY A 221 19.74 4.27 8.68
C GLY A 221 18.57 5.23 8.42
N ASP A 222 18.83 6.53 8.51
CA ASP A 222 17.82 7.57 8.20
C ASP A 222 17.65 7.71 6.68
N ALA A 223 16.83 6.82 6.13
CA ALA A 223 16.53 6.78 4.70
C ALA A 223 15.72 8.00 4.24
N GLU A 224 14.86 8.55 5.10
CA GLU A 224 14.10 9.75 4.81
C GLU A 224 15.01 10.96 4.66
N ALA A 225 15.95 11.18 5.59
CA ALA A 225 16.93 12.26 5.49
C ALA A 225 17.82 12.09 4.26
N ALA A 226 18.26 10.87 3.95
CA ALA A 226 19.05 10.59 2.75
C ALA A 226 18.27 10.91 1.46
N MET A 227 16.97 10.59 1.39
CA MET A 227 16.12 10.96 0.25
C MET A 227 15.90 12.46 0.19
N ARG A 228 15.66 13.13 1.31
CA ARG A 228 15.53 14.59 1.38
C ARG A 228 16.76 15.31 0.84
N GLN A 229 17.95 14.78 1.11
CA GLN A 229 19.20 15.32 0.57
C GLN A 229 19.38 15.05 -0.94
N ALA A 230 18.83 13.95 -1.44
CA ALA A 230 18.90 13.59 -2.85
C ALA A 230 17.88 14.37 -3.70
N LEU A 231 16.74 14.73 -3.11
CA LEU A 231 15.70 15.50 -3.79
C LEU A 231 16.21 16.90 -4.15
N PRO A 232 15.83 17.43 -5.31
CA PRO A 232 16.16 18.80 -5.68
C PRO A 232 15.53 19.77 -4.67
N THR A 233 16.22 20.87 -4.42
CA THR A 233 15.72 21.93 -3.52
C THR A 233 14.39 22.46 -4.07
N PRO A 234 13.34 22.51 -3.25
CA PRO A 234 12.08 23.11 -3.65
C PRO A 234 12.26 24.56 -4.12
N VAL A 235 11.47 24.94 -5.11
CA VAL A 235 11.45 26.31 -5.64
C VAL A 235 10.19 27.05 -5.21
N ASP A 236 10.32 28.33 -4.93
CA ASP A 236 9.27 29.26 -4.48
C ASP A 236 8.56 29.98 -5.64
N HIS A 237 8.88 29.62 -6.88
CA HIS A 237 8.44 30.37 -8.04
C HIS A 237 8.03 29.47 -9.23
N ILE A 238 7.26 30.11 -10.11
CA ILE A 238 6.71 29.52 -11.35
C ILE A 238 7.04 30.43 -12.53
N LEU A 239 6.85 29.91 -13.73
CA LEU A 239 6.92 30.67 -14.99
C LEU A 239 5.57 30.57 -15.68
N LEU A 240 4.96 31.72 -15.97
CA LEU A 240 3.70 31.78 -16.72
C LEU A 240 3.98 32.05 -18.19
N GLN A 241 3.24 31.38 -19.07
CA GLN A 241 3.27 31.57 -20.51
C GLN A 241 1.95 32.20 -20.99
N ALA A 242 2.03 32.83 -22.16
CA ALA A 242 0.88 33.57 -22.72
C ALA A 242 -0.32 32.66 -23.06
N ASP A 243 -0.08 31.39 -23.30
CA ASP A 243 -1.09 30.36 -23.59
C ASP A 243 -1.74 29.77 -22.33
N LEU A 244 -1.53 30.38 -21.16
CA LEU A 244 -1.99 29.93 -19.84
C LEU A 244 -1.33 28.62 -19.35
N THR A 245 -0.18 28.27 -19.91
CA THR A 245 0.68 27.22 -19.35
C THR A 245 1.50 27.80 -18.20
N LEU A 246 1.56 27.07 -17.10
CA LEU A 246 2.38 27.34 -15.94
C LEU A 246 3.49 26.29 -15.89
N VAL A 247 4.74 26.72 -15.79
CA VAL A 247 5.91 25.85 -15.68
C VAL A 247 6.52 26.02 -14.29
N ALA A 248 6.63 24.91 -13.55
CA ALA A 248 7.44 24.81 -12.34
C ALA A 248 8.82 24.27 -12.73
N PRO A 249 9.90 25.05 -12.59
CA PRO A 249 11.23 24.64 -13.04
C PRO A 249 11.89 23.57 -12.15
N GLY A 250 11.22 23.20 -11.07
CA GLY A 250 11.60 22.16 -10.12
C GLY A 250 10.43 21.81 -9.20
N PRO A 251 10.63 20.96 -8.19
CA PRO A 251 9.61 20.71 -7.18
C PRO A 251 9.25 22.03 -6.50
N LEU A 252 7.97 22.34 -6.43
CA LEU A 252 7.49 23.52 -5.72
C LEU A 252 7.58 23.32 -4.20
N GLU A 253 7.74 24.41 -3.45
CA GLU A 253 7.51 24.40 -2.02
C GLU A 253 6.10 23.87 -1.70
N PRO A 254 5.90 23.12 -0.59
CA PRO A 254 4.63 22.45 -0.33
C PRO A 254 3.42 23.37 -0.40
N ASP A 255 3.45 24.53 0.26
CA ASP A 255 2.34 25.48 0.28
C ASP A 255 2.03 26.04 -1.13
N LEU A 256 3.07 26.30 -1.92
CA LEU A 256 2.91 26.76 -3.30
C LEU A 256 2.38 25.62 -4.18
N HIS A 257 2.87 24.41 -3.99
CA HIS A 257 2.41 23.22 -4.73
C HIS A 257 0.90 23.00 -4.54
N ASP A 258 0.43 23.02 -3.29
CA ASP A 258 -0.98 22.83 -2.97
C ASP A 258 -1.86 23.91 -3.60
N ARG A 259 -1.43 25.17 -3.56
CA ARG A 259 -2.12 26.29 -4.19
C ARG A 259 -2.13 26.16 -5.73
N ILE A 260 -1.04 25.72 -6.34
CA ILE A 260 -0.96 25.52 -7.80
C ILE A 260 -1.88 24.37 -8.25
N GLN A 261 -1.95 23.27 -7.50
CA GLN A 261 -2.87 22.17 -7.81
C GLN A 261 -4.36 22.60 -7.79
N LEU A 262 -4.70 23.60 -7.00
CA LEU A 262 -6.06 24.16 -7.00
C LEU A 262 -6.36 24.95 -8.27
N VAL A 263 -5.39 25.71 -8.78
CA VAL A 263 -5.58 26.68 -9.87
C VAL A 263 -5.20 26.18 -11.25
N ALA A 264 -4.56 25.01 -11.35
CA ALA A 264 -4.09 24.46 -12.62
C ALA A 264 -4.10 22.92 -12.61
N ASP A 265 -4.22 22.33 -13.77
CA ASP A 265 -4.19 20.87 -13.97
C ASP A 265 -2.84 20.45 -14.54
N VAL A 266 -2.29 19.33 -14.07
CA VAL A 266 -0.99 18.81 -14.53
C VAL A 266 -1.10 18.34 -15.97
N GLU A 267 -0.29 18.89 -16.89
CA GLU A 267 -0.15 18.42 -18.26
C GLU A 267 1.03 17.46 -18.42
N SER A 268 2.15 17.79 -17.80
CA SER A 268 3.30 16.91 -17.76
C SER A 268 4.07 17.09 -16.46
N ALA A 269 4.66 16.00 -15.98
CA ALA A 269 5.50 16.00 -14.80
C ALA A 269 6.87 15.42 -15.12
N GLY A 270 7.91 15.95 -14.47
CA GLY A 270 9.30 15.55 -14.69
C GLY A 270 10.22 16.40 -13.83
N ALA A 271 11.46 16.61 -14.30
CA ALA A 271 12.39 17.54 -13.66
C ALA A 271 11.82 18.98 -13.60
N ALA A 272 11.04 19.36 -14.59
CA ALA A 272 10.15 20.51 -14.57
C ALA A 272 8.73 20.03 -14.83
N SER A 273 7.75 20.56 -14.10
CA SER A 273 6.34 20.21 -14.25
C SER A 273 5.62 21.30 -15.02
N MET A 274 4.73 20.89 -15.94
CA MET A 274 3.88 21.80 -16.69
C MET A 274 2.43 21.62 -16.24
N TYR A 275 1.75 22.73 -16.06
CA TYR A 275 0.36 22.79 -15.65
C TYR A 275 -0.41 23.68 -16.62
N ARG A 276 -1.70 23.38 -16.80
CA ARG A 276 -2.63 24.17 -17.61
C ARG A 276 -3.63 24.89 -16.71
N ILE A 277 -3.68 26.22 -16.83
CA ILE A 277 -4.71 27.01 -16.18
C ILE A 277 -5.94 27.07 -17.10
N THR A 278 -7.10 26.71 -16.58
CA THR A 278 -8.37 26.69 -17.29
C THR A 278 -9.46 27.41 -16.50
N GLU A 279 -10.57 27.75 -17.16
CA GLU A 279 -11.77 28.23 -16.45
C GLU A 279 -12.21 27.26 -15.35
N HIS A 280 -12.14 25.96 -15.64
CA HIS A 280 -12.53 24.91 -14.68
C HIS A 280 -11.61 24.88 -13.45
N SER A 281 -10.29 24.96 -13.65
CA SER A 281 -9.34 24.96 -12.54
C SER A 281 -9.45 26.23 -11.67
N LEU A 282 -9.66 27.39 -12.27
CA LEU A 282 -9.91 28.63 -11.52
C LEU A 282 -11.23 28.60 -10.74
N ARG A 283 -12.29 28.01 -11.35
CA ARG A 283 -13.56 27.79 -10.63
C ARG A 283 -13.36 26.89 -9.43
N ARG A 284 -12.64 25.81 -9.58
CA ARG A 284 -12.27 24.90 -8.49
C ARG A 284 -11.57 25.63 -7.33
N ALA A 285 -10.66 26.56 -7.64
CA ALA A 285 -10.00 27.37 -6.61
C ALA A 285 -10.98 28.31 -5.87
N LEU A 286 -11.90 28.93 -6.60
CA LEU A 286 -12.96 29.77 -6.02
C LEU A 286 -13.93 28.93 -5.17
N ASP A 287 -14.25 27.69 -5.58
CA ASP A 287 -15.12 26.76 -4.85
C ASP A 287 -14.55 26.36 -3.48
N VAL A 288 -13.22 26.35 -3.33
CA VAL A 288 -12.54 26.10 -2.03
C VAL A 288 -12.32 27.36 -1.21
N GLY A 289 -12.85 28.52 -1.67
CA GLY A 289 -12.83 29.76 -0.91
C GLY A 289 -11.74 30.74 -1.28
N MET A 290 -10.91 30.48 -2.29
CA MET A 290 -9.98 31.50 -2.79
C MET A 290 -10.75 32.65 -3.43
N SER A 291 -10.34 33.88 -3.12
CA SER A 291 -10.86 35.09 -3.76
C SER A 291 -10.10 35.44 -5.05
N ALA A 292 -10.70 36.26 -5.91
CA ALA A 292 -10.00 36.79 -7.10
C ALA A 292 -8.69 37.53 -6.71
N ALA A 293 -8.71 38.28 -5.62
CA ALA A 293 -7.53 39.00 -5.11
C ALA A 293 -6.38 38.03 -4.72
N GLU A 294 -6.72 36.92 -4.08
CA GLU A 294 -5.75 35.87 -3.72
C GLU A 294 -5.20 35.16 -4.95
N LEU A 295 -6.04 34.90 -5.97
CA LEU A 295 -5.59 34.36 -7.25
C LEU A 295 -4.62 35.30 -7.98
N HIS A 296 -4.93 36.59 -8.06
CA HIS A 296 -4.01 37.59 -8.62
C HIS A 296 -2.72 37.68 -7.81
N SER A 297 -2.81 37.69 -6.49
CA SER A 297 -1.65 37.69 -5.59
C SER A 297 -0.77 36.46 -5.78
N LEU A 298 -1.37 35.26 -5.87
CA LEU A 298 -0.65 34.02 -6.11
C LEU A 298 0.26 34.12 -7.35
N PHE A 299 -0.31 34.54 -8.47
CA PHE A 299 0.45 34.62 -9.71
C PHE A 299 1.42 35.78 -9.75
N SER A 300 1.09 36.94 -9.15
CA SER A 300 1.99 38.10 -9.14
C SER A 300 3.19 37.91 -8.20
N VAL A 301 3.02 37.23 -7.06
CA VAL A 301 4.09 36.99 -6.08
C VAL A 301 5.03 35.90 -6.55
N HIS A 302 4.48 34.80 -7.07
CA HIS A 302 5.28 33.60 -7.36
C HIS A 302 5.74 33.51 -8.82
N SER A 303 5.18 34.28 -9.77
CA SER A 303 5.65 34.25 -11.15
C SER A 303 6.92 35.06 -11.36
N ARG A 304 7.93 34.45 -11.98
CA ARG A 304 9.16 35.13 -12.44
C ARG A 304 8.99 35.78 -13.82
N THR A 305 7.93 35.41 -14.53
CA THR A 305 7.53 36.02 -15.80
C THR A 305 6.34 36.95 -15.59
N PRO A 306 6.14 37.96 -16.46
CA PRO A 306 4.97 38.82 -16.37
C PRO A 306 3.67 37.99 -16.42
N VAL A 307 2.71 38.32 -15.58
CA VAL A 307 1.39 37.67 -15.58
C VAL A 307 0.68 38.02 -16.89
N PRO A 308 0.30 37.03 -17.71
CA PRO A 308 -0.40 37.29 -18.97
C PRO A 308 -1.72 38.03 -18.73
N GLN A 309 -2.01 39.05 -19.53
CA GLN A 309 -3.26 39.82 -19.43
C GLN A 309 -4.50 38.93 -19.60
N GLY A 310 -4.41 37.90 -20.48
CA GLY A 310 -5.47 36.91 -20.67
C GLY A 310 -5.80 36.12 -19.38
N LEU A 311 -4.79 35.84 -18.54
CA LEU A 311 -5.00 35.19 -17.25
C LEU A 311 -5.77 36.11 -16.29
N SER A 312 -5.36 37.40 -16.22
CA SER A 312 -6.04 38.37 -15.36
C SER A 312 -7.52 38.51 -15.75
N TYR A 313 -7.81 38.65 -17.03
CA TYR A 313 -9.20 38.71 -17.52
C TYR A 313 -9.98 37.42 -17.22
N LEU A 314 -9.34 36.25 -17.37
CA LEU A 314 -10.00 34.98 -17.08
C LEU A 314 -10.35 34.85 -15.59
N ILE A 315 -9.44 35.24 -14.68
CA ILE A 315 -9.69 35.27 -13.23
C ILE A 315 -10.89 36.17 -12.91
N ASP A 316 -10.89 37.40 -13.43
CA ASP A 316 -11.95 38.37 -13.15
C ASP A 316 -13.31 37.92 -13.70
N ASP A 317 -13.31 37.30 -14.89
CA ASP A 317 -14.55 36.82 -15.51
C ASP A 317 -15.12 35.60 -14.77
N VAL A 318 -14.28 34.63 -14.40
CA VAL A 318 -14.72 33.45 -13.62
C VAL A 318 -15.20 33.89 -12.24
N ALA A 319 -14.47 34.78 -11.55
CA ALA A 319 -14.85 35.28 -10.24
C ALA A 319 -16.17 36.08 -10.28
N ARG A 320 -16.41 36.87 -11.33
CA ARG A 320 -17.66 37.64 -11.49
C ARG A 320 -18.86 36.71 -11.66
N ARG A 321 -18.67 35.56 -12.30
CA ARG A 321 -19.73 34.56 -12.50
C ARG A 321 -19.88 33.60 -11.33
N HIS A 322 -18.82 33.41 -10.51
CA HIS A 322 -18.78 32.48 -9.41
C HIS A 322 -19.54 33.00 -8.17
N GLY A 323 -20.18 32.06 -7.47
CA GLY A 323 -20.72 32.33 -6.13
C GLY A 323 -21.84 33.36 -6.05
N ARG A 324 -22.53 33.65 -7.17
CA ARG A 324 -23.70 34.52 -7.15
C ARG A 324 -24.84 33.94 -6.29
N LEU A 325 -24.87 32.61 -6.18
CA LEU A 325 -25.71 31.87 -5.24
C LEU A 325 -24.79 31.23 -4.17
N ARG A 326 -25.10 31.45 -2.90
CA ARG A 326 -24.33 30.90 -1.78
C ARG A 326 -25.24 30.14 -0.85
N ALA A 327 -24.77 28.99 -0.39
CA ALA A 327 -25.41 28.20 0.65
C ALA A 327 -24.54 28.14 1.90
N GLY A 328 -25.14 28.25 3.05
CA GLY A 328 -24.44 28.32 4.34
C GLY A 328 -25.07 27.40 5.39
N VAL A 329 -24.33 27.16 6.44
CA VAL A 329 -24.74 26.27 7.54
C VAL A 329 -25.47 27.08 8.60
N ALA A 330 -26.67 26.56 8.93
CA ALA A 330 -27.28 27.07 10.14
C ALA A 330 -28.45 26.29 10.74
N SER A 331 -29.28 25.59 10.47
CA SER A 331 -29.74 24.60 9.59
C SER A 331 -29.04 24.91 8.28
N SER A 332 -29.44 25.14 7.16
CA SER A 332 -28.70 25.73 6.06
C SER A 332 -29.44 26.96 5.51
N PHE A 333 -28.72 27.86 4.91
CA PHE A 333 -29.31 29.00 4.22
C PHE A 333 -28.76 29.11 2.80
N VAL A 334 -29.54 29.73 1.96
CA VAL A 334 -29.14 30.12 0.60
C VAL A 334 -29.28 31.62 0.50
N ARG A 335 -28.18 32.33 0.18
CA ARG A 335 -28.14 33.77 -0.04
C ARG A 335 -27.78 34.05 -1.51
N CYS A 336 -28.46 34.96 -2.13
CA CYS A 336 -28.16 35.42 -3.49
C CYS A 336 -28.25 36.94 -3.56
N GLU A 337 -27.25 37.59 -4.15
CA GLU A 337 -27.24 39.04 -4.35
C GLU A 337 -28.26 39.47 -5.43
N ASP A 338 -28.63 38.55 -6.33
CA ASP A 338 -29.64 38.76 -7.36
C ASP A 338 -30.99 38.19 -6.90
N PRO A 339 -31.97 39.03 -6.53
CA PRO A 339 -33.31 38.57 -6.12
C PRO A 339 -34.06 37.78 -7.17
N ALA A 340 -33.80 38.05 -8.46
CA ALA A 340 -34.45 37.33 -9.54
C ALA A 340 -33.92 35.89 -9.64
N LEU A 341 -32.62 35.71 -9.47
CA LEU A 341 -32.00 34.38 -9.44
C LEU A 341 -32.48 33.56 -8.23
N LEU A 342 -32.60 34.18 -7.04
CA LEU A 342 -33.13 33.47 -5.88
C LEU A 342 -34.62 33.11 -6.07
N ALA A 343 -35.41 33.97 -6.67
CA ALA A 343 -36.82 33.68 -7.00
C ALA A 343 -36.92 32.49 -7.97
N GLU A 344 -36.04 32.40 -8.97
CA GLU A 344 -35.97 31.27 -9.90
C GLU A 344 -35.63 29.97 -9.13
N VAL A 345 -34.64 30.01 -8.24
CA VAL A 345 -34.29 28.87 -7.36
C VAL A 345 -35.50 28.43 -6.55
N LEU A 346 -36.23 29.37 -5.95
CA LEU A 346 -37.36 29.10 -5.08
C LEU A 346 -38.58 28.52 -5.82
N THR A 347 -38.67 28.73 -7.12
CA THR A 347 -39.76 28.17 -7.98
C THR A 347 -39.36 26.86 -8.64
N SER A 348 -38.11 26.43 -8.49
CA SER A 348 -37.59 25.17 -9.05
C SER A 348 -38.04 23.94 -8.25
N ALA A 349 -38.03 22.77 -8.89
CA ALA A 349 -38.23 21.48 -8.20
C ALA A 349 -37.21 21.22 -7.08
N ALA A 350 -36.04 21.81 -7.20
CA ALA A 350 -34.98 21.74 -6.16
C ALA A 350 -35.42 22.42 -4.86
N ALA A 351 -36.18 23.52 -4.93
CA ALA A 351 -36.69 24.21 -3.74
C ALA A 351 -37.68 23.35 -2.95
N GLU A 352 -38.54 22.61 -3.63
CA GLU A 352 -39.49 21.70 -2.99
C GLU A 352 -38.74 20.51 -2.33
N GLN A 353 -37.77 19.91 -3.03
CA GLN A 353 -36.95 18.82 -2.52
C GLN A 353 -36.14 19.22 -1.28
N LEU A 354 -35.56 20.41 -1.28
CA LEU A 354 -34.74 20.95 -0.17
C LEU A 354 -35.55 21.64 0.92
N GLY A 355 -36.86 21.80 0.74
CA GLY A 355 -37.73 22.58 1.62
C GLY A 355 -37.27 24.03 1.76
N LEU A 356 -36.80 24.66 0.66
CA LEU A 356 -36.33 26.03 0.65
C LEU A 356 -37.45 26.99 0.96
N ARG A 357 -37.23 27.87 1.92
CA ARG A 357 -38.17 28.94 2.29
C ARG A 357 -37.48 30.30 2.25
N ALA A 358 -37.98 31.23 1.47
CA ALA A 358 -37.45 32.58 1.46
C ALA A 358 -37.60 33.25 2.83
N LEU A 359 -36.52 33.89 3.30
CA LEU A 359 -36.55 34.78 4.46
C LEU A 359 -36.51 36.26 4.06
N ALA A 360 -35.90 36.56 2.94
CA ALA A 360 -35.80 37.88 2.35
C ALA A 360 -35.71 37.73 0.81
N PRO A 361 -35.81 38.79 0.05
CA PRO A 361 -35.61 38.71 -1.40
C PRO A 361 -34.27 38.13 -1.83
N THR A 362 -33.29 38.15 -0.95
CA THR A 362 -31.91 37.67 -1.19
C THR A 362 -31.50 36.47 -0.34
N VAL A 363 -32.40 35.96 0.54
CA VAL A 363 -32.06 34.88 1.47
C VAL A 363 -33.20 33.86 1.58
N ALA A 364 -32.86 32.58 1.47
CA ALA A 364 -33.74 31.46 1.78
C ALA A 364 -33.06 30.52 2.80
N ILE A 365 -33.84 29.78 3.56
CA ILE A 365 -33.38 28.74 4.49
C ILE A 365 -33.86 27.38 4.05
N SER A 366 -33.11 26.34 4.45
CA SER A 366 -33.44 24.95 4.27
C SER A 366 -33.19 24.14 5.56
N GLN A 367 -33.95 23.05 5.71
CA GLN A 367 -33.70 22.03 6.75
C GLN A 367 -32.72 20.95 6.27
N ALA A 368 -32.41 20.91 4.97
CA ALA A 368 -31.42 20.01 4.40
C ALA A 368 -29.99 20.40 4.84
N SER A 369 -29.09 19.44 4.84
CA SER A 369 -27.67 19.70 5.11
C SER A 369 -27.06 20.59 4.01
N LEU A 370 -26.01 21.35 4.35
CA LEU A 370 -25.32 22.20 3.37
C LEU A 370 -24.85 21.38 2.15
N VAL A 371 -24.34 20.17 2.37
CA VAL A 371 -23.89 19.27 1.28
C VAL A 371 -25.04 18.89 0.36
N GLU A 372 -26.20 18.59 0.91
CA GLU A 372 -27.40 18.24 0.16
C GLU A 372 -27.91 19.43 -0.66
N VAL A 373 -27.95 20.62 -0.05
CA VAL A 373 -28.32 21.86 -0.73
C VAL A 373 -27.39 22.12 -1.92
N MET A 374 -26.07 22.00 -1.73
CA MET A 374 -25.09 22.21 -2.79
C MET A 374 -25.26 21.20 -3.94
N ASN A 375 -25.50 19.93 -3.62
CA ASN A 375 -25.66 18.89 -4.62
C ASN A 375 -26.94 19.06 -5.44
N VAL A 376 -28.06 19.31 -4.79
CA VAL A 376 -29.38 19.43 -5.46
C VAL A 376 -29.43 20.69 -6.34
N LEU A 377 -28.95 21.84 -5.83
CA LEU A 377 -28.88 23.07 -6.61
C LEU A 377 -27.89 22.96 -7.78
N GLY A 378 -26.74 22.32 -7.56
CA GLY A 378 -25.78 22.06 -8.64
C GLY A 378 -26.33 21.16 -9.73
N THR A 379 -27.11 20.13 -9.39
CA THR A 379 -27.80 19.25 -10.35
C THR A 379 -28.90 19.97 -11.10
N ALA A 380 -29.55 20.92 -10.46
CA ALA A 380 -30.60 21.75 -11.08
C ALA A 380 -30.04 22.86 -12.01
N GLY A 381 -28.70 22.95 -12.15
CA GLY A 381 -28.06 23.91 -13.06
C GLY A 381 -27.67 25.24 -12.43
N PHE A 382 -27.87 25.41 -11.13
CA PHE A 382 -27.35 26.54 -10.38
C PHE A 382 -25.90 26.35 -10.02
N ALA A 383 -25.15 27.40 -9.70
CA ALA A 383 -23.76 27.35 -9.29
C ALA A 383 -23.59 27.90 -7.85
N PRO A 384 -24.04 27.16 -6.82
CA PRO A 384 -23.92 27.61 -5.44
C PRO A 384 -22.46 27.49 -4.97
N ALA A 385 -22.05 28.38 -4.07
CA ALA A 385 -20.84 28.26 -3.29
C ALA A 385 -21.20 28.09 -1.81
N GLY A 386 -20.52 27.16 -1.12
CA GLY A 386 -20.70 26.96 0.32
C GLY A 386 -20.04 28.09 1.12
N GLU A 387 -20.70 28.51 2.19
CA GLU A 387 -20.22 29.61 3.05
C GLU A 387 -20.26 29.17 4.52
N ASP A 388 -19.22 29.51 5.30
CA ASP A 388 -19.14 29.22 6.73
C ASP A 388 -19.87 30.27 7.58
N ALA A 389 -19.83 30.11 8.91
CA ALA A 389 -20.46 31.04 9.86
C ALA A 389 -19.90 32.47 9.81
N ASN A 390 -18.72 32.67 9.18
CA ASN A 390 -18.08 33.98 9.04
C ASN A 390 -18.29 34.57 7.64
N GLY A 391 -19.03 33.91 6.76
CA GLY A 391 -19.25 34.33 5.38
C GLY A 391 -18.10 34.00 4.43
N ALA A 392 -17.14 33.16 4.84
CA ALA A 392 -16.09 32.68 3.98
C ALA A 392 -16.57 31.49 3.16
N ILE A 393 -16.13 31.41 1.90
CA ILE A 393 -16.44 30.27 1.04
C ILE A 393 -15.69 29.04 1.55
N VAL A 394 -16.40 27.93 1.76
CA VAL A 394 -15.84 26.68 2.26
C VAL A 394 -15.81 25.61 1.19
N ASP A 395 -14.77 24.79 1.20
CA ASP A 395 -14.69 23.60 0.36
C ASP A 395 -15.57 22.47 0.94
N LEU A 396 -16.70 22.23 0.28
CA LEU A 396 -17.63 21.16 0.64
C LEU A 396 -17.40 19.89 -0.18
N ARG A 397 -16.33 19.82 -0.97
CA ARG A 397 -16.00 18.59 -1.66
C ARG A 397 -15.80 17.51 -0.60
N SER A 398 -16.61 16.46 -0.71
CA SER A 398 -16.38 15.27 0.12
C SER A 398 -14.94 14.83 -0.12
N ARG A 399 -14.17 14.57 0.94
CA ARG A 399 -12.79 14.06 0.87
C ARG A 399 -12.76 12.65 0.30
N GLY A 400 -13.60 12.31 -0.66
CA GLY A 400 -13.73 11.00 -1.26
C GLY A 400 -14.06 9.89 -0.23
N ALA A 401 -14.47 8.73 -0.71
CA ALA A 401 -14.80 7.60 0.13
C ALA A 401 -13.56 7.06 0.88
N ARG A 402 -13.68 6.74 2.16
CA ARG A 402 -12.61 6.21 3.02
C ARG A 402 -13.06 4.92 3.69
N VAL A 403 -12.13 3.99 3.86
CA VAL A 403 -12.31 2.80 4.69
C VAL A 403 -11.68 3.06 6.06
N PRO A 404 -12.36 2.73 7.18
CA PRO A 404 -11.75 2.82 8.50
C PRO A 404 -10.45 2.02 8.54
N LEU A 405 -9.38 2.62 9.10
CA LEU A 405 -8.10 1.94 9.27
C LEU A 405 -8.30 0.75 10.22
N ARG A 406 -8.43 -0.45 9.68
CA ARG A 406 -8.35 -1.67 10.49
C ARG A 406 -6.91 -1.76 10.99
N ARG A 407 -6.72 -1.75 12.31
CA ARG A 407 -5.46 -2.19 12.90
C ARG A 407 -5.32 -3.68 12.56
N THR A 408 -4.82 -3.99 11.38
CA THR A 408 -4.32 -5.33 11.07
C THR A 408 -3.24 -5.58 12.11
N ARG A 409 -3.49 -6.52 13.02
CA ARG A 409 -2.41 -7.07 13.80
C ARG A 409 -1.35 -7.43 12.79
N ALA A 410 -0.18 -6.81 12.92
CA ALA A 410 0.96 -7.04 12.06
C ALA A 410 1.45 -8.49 12.25
N ASN A 411 0.69 -9.44 11.70
CA ASN A 411 1.09 -10.85 11.64
C ASN A 411 2.07 -11.14 10.51
N PHE A 412 2.57 -10.08 9.85
CA PHE A 412 3.66 -10.17 8.89
C PHE A 412 5.00 -9.83 9.52
N ARG A 413 5.21 -10.26 10.78
CA ARG A 413 6.58 -10.32 11.27
C ARG A 413 7.32 -11.31 10.38
N ASN A 414 8.37 -10.86 9.70
CA ASN A 414 9.43 -11.77 9.28
C ASN A 414 9.70 -12.69 10.46
N PRO A 415 9.72 -14.02 10.27
CA PRO A 415 10.11 -14.91 11.35
C PRO A 415 11.43 -14.36 11.91
N ALA A 416 11.41 -14.04 13.20
CA ALA A 416 12.58 -13.48 13.85
C ALA A 416 13.79 -14.36 13.52
N VAL A 417 14.89 -13.75 13.14
CA VAL A 417 16.15 -14.49 12.93
C VAL A 417 16.42 -15.22 14.24
N PRO A 418 16.55 -16.57 14.21
CA PRO A 418 16.76 -17.32 15.43
C PRO A 418 18.01 -16.81 16.15
N THR A 419 17.92 -16.60 17.44
CA THR A 419 19.07 -16.24 18.26
C THR A 419 20.06 -17.42 18.32
N ASP A 420 21.32 -17.15 18.62
CA ASP A 420 22.34 -18.19 18.76
C ASP A 420 21.94 -19.27 19.76
N ASP A 421 21.26 -18.91 20.85
CA ASP A 421 20.66 -19.84 21.80
C ASP A 421 19.60 -20.74 21.19
N GLN A 422 18.72 -20.18 20.34
CA GLN A 422 17.69 -20.95 19.64
C GLN A 422 18.31 -21.91 18.61
N LEU A 423 19.35 -21.45 17.90
CA LEU A 423 20.12 -22.27 16.99
C LEU A 423 20.88 -23.38 17.73
N GLY A 424 21.49 -23.06 18.88
CA GLY A 424 22.16 -24.04 19.74
C GLY A 424 21.18 -25.13 20.22
N ARG A 425 19.99 -24.76 20.66
CA ARG A 425 18.94 -25.72 21.04
C ARG A 425 18.52 -26.60 19.88
N LEU A 426 18.28 -26.00 18.70
CA LEU A 426 17.92 -26.75 17.50
C LEU A 426 19.00 -27.75 17.07
N VAL A 427 20.28 -27.34 17.12
CA VAL A 427 21.43 -28.23 16.83
C VAL A 427 21.50 -29.37 17.84
N THR A 428 21.25 -29.08 19.11
CA THR A 428 21.23 -30.12 20.17
C THR A 428 20.10 -31.12 19.93
N GLU A 429 18.92 -30.65 19.55
CA GLU A 429 17.77 -31.48 19.20
C GLU A 429 18.03 -32.37 17.98
N LEU A 430 18.62 -31.78 16.91
CA LEU A 430 18.99 -32.53 15.71
C LEU A 430 20.03 -33.64 16.05
N ARG A 431 21.04 -33.33 16.85
CA ARG A 431 22.04 -34.30 17.29
C ARG A 431 21.43 -35.40 18.15
N ALA A 432 20.42 -35.07 18.98
CA ALA A 432 19.70 -36.07 19.76
C ALA A 432 18.90 -37.01 18.86
N GLY A 433 18.24 -36.45 17.82
CA GLY A 433 17.55 -37.23 16.80
C GLY A 433 18.46 -38.16 16.01
N ASP A 434 19.65 -37.68 15.62
CA ASP A 434 20.67 -38.49 14.93
C ASP A 434 21.20 -39.65 15.79
N ARG A 435 21.41 -39.41 17.12
CA ARG A 435 21.76 -40.49 18.04
C ARG A 435 20.64 -41.51 18.17
N ALA A 436 19.38 -41.05 18.29
CA ALA A 436 18.24 -41.93 18.34
C ALA A 436 18.13 -42.82 17.06
N SER A 437 18.33 -42.23 15.89
CA SER A 437 18.33 -42.94 14.60
C SER A 437 19.46 -44.00 14.52
N LYS A 438 20.66 -43.68 15.01
CA LYS A 438 21.78 -44.61 15.04
C LYS A 438 21.53 -45.76 16.03
N THR A 439 20.90 -45.49 17.16
CA THR A 439 20.55 -46.53 18.15
C THR A 439 19.47 -47.46 17.65
N SER A 440 18.48 -46.93 16.89
CA SER A 440 17.44 -47.74 16.22
C SER A 440 17.99 -48.71 15.17
N GLY A 441 19.12 -48.35 14.56
CA GLY A 441 19.78 -49.21 13.53
C GLY A 441 20.43 -50.46 14.09
N GLN A 442 20.62 -50.60 15.42
CA GLN A 442 21.25 -51.72 16.09
C GLN A 442 20.29 -52.77 16.67
N GLN A 443 19.01 -52.44 16.80
CA GLN A 443 18.00 -53.40 17.28
C GLN A 443 17.41 -54.20 16.13
N VAL A 444 17.93 -55.36 15.86
CA VAL A 444 17.32 -56.37 15.01
C VAL A 444 16.24 -57.07 15.84
N ARG A 445 15.02 -57.14 15.36
CA ARG A 445 13.92 -57.90 15.97
C ARG A 445 14.31 -59.38 16.00
N SER A 446 13.70 -60.14 16.91
CA SER A 446 13.86 -61.59 16.97
C SER A 446 13.45 -62.34 15.68
N ASP A 447 12.76 -61.66 14.79
CA ASP A 447 12.37 -62.12 13.43
C ASP A 447 13.33 -61.67 12.31
N GLY A 448 14.41 -60.97 12.63
CA GLY A 448 15.41 -60.48 11.68
C GLY A 448 15.04 -59.20 10.91
N THR A 449 13.88 -58.59 11.15
CA THR A 449 13.45 -57.37 10.44
C THR A 449 13.88 -56.06 11.13
N ARG A 450 14.31 -55.08 10.33
CA ARG A 450 14.62 -53.71 10.82
C ARG A 450 13.38 -52.86 10.82
N ALA A 451 13.04 -52.23 11.94
CA ALA A 451 11.92 -51.25 12.00
C ALA A 451 12.34 -49.96 11.28
N THR A 452 11.68 -49.63 10.18
CA THR A 452 11.81 -48.33 9.52
C THR A 452 10.87 -47.30 10.22
N GLY A 453 11.19 -46.03 10.18
CA GLY A 453 10.38 -44.94 10.81
C GLY A 453 8.91 -44.94 10.36
N THR A 454 8.62 -45.39 9.14
CA THR A 454 7.26 -45.55 8.59
C THR A 454 6.50 -46.71 9.27
N ALA A 455 7.16 -47.80 9.60
CA ALA A 455 6.56 -48.92 10.31
C ALA A 455 6.25 -48.57 11.76
N THR A 456 7.11 -47.79 12.39
CA THR A 456 6.90 -47.24 13.76
C THR A 456 5.69 -46.33 13.83
N LEU A 457 5.50 -45.42 12.86
CA LEU A 457 4.36 -44.55 12.79
C LEU A 457 3.04 -45.31 12.55
N ALA A 458 3.05 -46.30 11.66
CA ALA A 458 1.87 -47.16 11.37
C ALA A 458 1.46 -47.95 12.61
N LEU A 459 2.41 -48.48 13.38
CA LEU A 459 2.13 -49.19 14.65
C LEU A 459 1.50 -48.26 15.67
N LEU A 460 2.04 -47.04 15.83
CA LEU A 460 1.49 -46.04 16.75
C LEU A 460 0.08 -45.61 16.33
N GLN A 461 -0.17 -45.36 15.03
CA GLN A 461 -1.50 -45.06 14.52
C GLN A 461 -2.51 -46.19 14.76
N THR A 462 -2.08 -47.43 14.60
CA THR A 462 -2.90 -48.60 14.90
C THR A 462 -3.19 -48.67 16.39
N ALA A 463 -2.18 -48.48 17.24
CA ALA A 463 -2.35 -48.52 18.71
C ALA A 463 -3.33 -47.44 19.20
N VAL A 464 -3.29 -46.22 18.63
CA VAL A 464 -4.26 -45.15 18.92
C VAL A 464 -5.68 -45.60 18.53
N LYS A 465 -5.87 -46.19 17.34
CA LYS A 465 -7.18 -46.63 16.85
C LYS A 465 -7.78 -47.77 17.69
N VAL A 466 -6.96 -48.72 18.11
CA VAL A 466 -7.43 -49.89 18.88
C VAL A 466 -7.29 -49.69 20.39
N LYS A 467 -6.86 -48.53 20.83
CA LYS A 467 -6.65 -48.16 22.23
C LYS A 467 -5.83 -49.19 23.02
N ARG A 468 -4.71 -49.62 22.45
CA ARG A 468 -3.76 -50.55 23.08
C ARG A 468 -2.50 -49.85 23.55
N SER A 469 -2.03 -50.28 24.73
CA SER A 469 -0.76 -49.83 25.27
C SER A 469 0.42 -50.22 24.38
N VAL A 470 1.42 -49.36 24.32
CA VAL A 470 2.67 -49.59 23.56
C VAL A 470 3.89 -49.35 24.44
N THR A 471 4.89 -50.15 24.25
CA THR A 471 6.22 -49.86 24.77
C THR A 471 6.97 -49.01 23.76
N ILE A 472 7.36 -47.81 24.14
CA ILE A 472 8.17 -46.90 23.32
C ILE A 472 9.59 -46.80 23.85
N GLY A 473 10.60 -46.93 22.96
CA GLY A 473 11.94 -46.45 23.25
C GLY A 473 12.01 -44.96 22.94
N TYR A 474 12.41 -44.12 23.86
CA TYR A 474 12.46 -42.68 23.71
C TYR A 474 13.78 -42.08 24.13
N VAL A 475 14.33 -41.16 23.35
CA VAL A 475 15.56 -40.42 23.71
C VAL A 475 15.15 -38.96 24.04
N ASP A 476 15.48 -38.53 25.25
CA ASP A 476 15.16 -37.17 25.69
C ASP A 476 16.06 -36.10 25.04
N ALA A 477 15.86 -34.83 25.40
CA ALA A 477 16.62 -33.69 24.87
C ALA A 477 18.09 -33.72 25.26
N GLN A 478 18.44 -34.42 26.35
CA GLN A 478 19.77 -34.57 26.87
C GLN A 478 20.51 -35.79 26.24
N GLY A 479 19.79 -36.57 25.44
CA GLY A 479 20.31 -37.75 24.77
C GLY A 479 20.24 -39.03 25.59
N THR A 480 19.48 -39.03 26.71
CA THR A 480 19.28 -40.21 27.56
C THR A 480 18.19 -41.10 26.95
N ALA A 481 18.50 -42.34 26.69
CA ALA A 481 17.53 -43.32 26.20
C ALA A 481 16.72 -43.93 27.35
N SER A 482 15.43 -43.99 27.21
CA SER A 482 14.51 -44.63 28.17
C SER A 482 13.48 -45.49 27.44
N GLN A 483 13.01 -46.55 28.10
CA GLN A 483 11.93 -47.38 27.60
C GLN A 483 10.72 -47.18 28.52
N ARG A 484 9.54 -46.92 27.90
CA ARG A 484 8.31 -46.61 28.64
C ARG A 484 7.12 -47.35 28.02
N VAL A 485 6.25 -47.81 28.88
CA VAL A 485 4.91 -48.30 28.49
C VAL A 485 3.97 -47.11 28.57
N VAL A 486 3.29 -46.79 27.49
CA VAL A 486 2.36 -45.66 27.43
C VAL A 486 1.10 -46.01 26.66
N ASP A 487 0.00 -45.35 27.01
CA ASP A 487 -1.29 -45.51 26.33
C ASP A 487 -1.46 -44.38 25.32
N PRO A 488 -1.35 -44.63 24.01
CA PRO A 488 -1.45 -43.60 23.01
C PRO A 488 -2.83 -42.98 22.94
N VAL A 489 -2.91 -41.65 23.04
CA VAL A 489 -4.16 -40.87 22.99
C VAL A 489 -4.35 -40.26 21.60
N GLY A 490 -3.31 -39.72 20.99
CA GLY A 490 -3.38 -39.09 19.68
C GLY A 490 -2.02 -38.84 19.06
N ILE A 491 -2.00 -38.68 17.72
CA ILE A 491 -0.82 -38.34 16.95
C ILE A 491 -1.14 -37.16 16.07
N GLY A 492 -0.36 -36.09 16.19
CA GLY A 492 -0.52 -34.89 15.37
C GLY A 492 0.70 -33.97 15.47
N GLY A 493 0.97 -33.20 14.42
CA GLY A 493 2.06 -32.21 14.43
C GLY A 493 3.47 -32.77 14.68
N GLY A 494 3.74 -34.03 14.34
CA GLY A 494 5.03 -34.68 14.59
C GLY A 494 5.23 -35.14 16.02
N GLN A 495 4.15 -35.24 16.81
CA GLN A 495 4.16 -35.60 18.23
C GLN A 495 3.14 -36.70 18.53
N LEU A 496 3.43 -37.51 19.56
CA LEU A 496 2.55 -38.49 20.16
C LEU A 496 2.13 -37.99 21.54
N ASP A 497 0.85 -37.79 21.75
CA ASP A 497 0.28 -37.57 23.06
C ASP A 497 -0.13 -38.96 23.63
N ALA A 498 0.45 -39.32 24.76
CA ALA A 498 0.18 -40.60 25.40
C ALA A 498 0.11 -40.47 26.93
N PHE A 499 -0.79 -41.22 27.54
CA PHE A 499 -0.87 -41.35 28.98
C PHE A 499 0.28 -42.26 29.48
N ASP A 500 1.06 -41.76 30.42
CA ASP A 500 2.17 -42.51 31.05
C ASP A 500 1.67 -43.05 32.40
N PRO A 501 1.38 -44.35 32.52
CA PRO A 501 0.88 -44.95 33.80
C PRO A 501 1.85 -44.82 34.95
N ALA A 502 3.16 -44.65 34.67
CA ALA A 502 4.17 -44.52 35.73
C ALA A 502 4.14 -43.13 36.40
N THR A 503 3.66 -42.12 35.70
CA THR A 503 3.55 -40.74 36.21
C THR A 503 2.11 -40.29 36.44
N GLY A 504 1.12 -41.00 35.89
CA GLY A 504 -0.30 -40.67 35.97
C GLY A 504 -0.72 -39.47 35.13
N GLU A 505 0.08 -39.02 34.18
CA GLU A 505 -0.15 -37.84 33.37
C GLU A 505 -0.06 -38.13 31.87
N ILE A 506 -0.74 -37.28 31.07
CA ILE A 506 -0.54 -37.28 29.59
C ILE A 506 0.75 -36.56 29.28
N ARG A 507 1.64 -37.27 28.60
CA ARG A 507 2.93 -36.75 28.16
C ARG A 507 2.99 -36.67 26.64
N ARG A 508 3.75 -35.72 26.19
CA ARG A 508 4.00 -35.47 24.77
C ARG A 508 5.38 -35.97 24.35
N PHE A 509 5.42 -36.89 23.38
CA PHE A 509 6.63 -37.50 22.85
C PHE A 509 6.84 -37.08 21.40
N THR A 510 7.99 -36.52 21.09
CA THR A 510 8.32 -36.12 19.70
C THR A 510 8.64 -37.37 18.88
N LEU A 511 7.94 -37.59 17.77
CA LEU A 511 7.99 -38.84 16.99
C LEU A 511 9.41 -39.19 16.50
N HIS A 512 10.21 -38.23 16.07
CA HIS A 512 11.59 -38.49 15.62
C HIS A 512 12.56 -38.91 16.72
N ARG A 513 12.14 -38.82 18.00
CA ARG A 513 12.89 -39.30 19.17
C ARG A 513 12.42 -40.65 19.68
N ILE A 514 11.38 -41.20 19.07
CA ILE A 514 10.92 -42.55 19.37
C ILE A 514 11.76 -43.52 18.55
N THR A 515 12.56 -44.34 19.23
CA THR A 515 13.52 -45.25 18.62
C THR A 515 12.96 -46.63 18.33
N SER A 516 11.96 -47.05 19.10
CA SER A 516 11.29 -48.33 18.91
C SER A 516 9.84 -48.27 19.42
N VAL A 517 8.96 -49.10 18.85
CA VAL A 517 7.55 -49.28 19.30
C VAL A 517 7.23 -50.75 19.27
N ALA A 518 6.69 -51.24 20.33
CA ALA A 518 6.13 -52.60 20.41
C ALA A 518 4.76 -52.55 21.07
N LEU A 519 3.78 -53.28 20.56
CA LEU A 519 2.47 -53.49 21.20
C LEU A 519 2.64 -54.32 22.49
N VAL A 520 1.97 -53.90 23.56
CA VAL A 520 1.93 -54.65 24.80
C VAL A 520 0.76 -55.65 24.80
#